data_a853cc967297d9ab5744fd1b0289a3b5
#
_entry.id   a853cc967297d9ab5744fd1b0289a3b5
#
_cell.length_a   1.000
_cell.length_b   1.000
_cell.length_c   1.000
_cell.angle_alpha   90.00
_cell.angle_beta   90.00
_cell.angle_gamma   90.00
#
_symmetry.space_group_name_H-M   'P 1'
#
loop_
_entity.id
_entity.type
_entity.pdbx_description
1 polymer ?
#
loop_
_entity_poly.entity_id
_entity_poly.type
_entity_poly.pdbx_seq_one_letter_code
_entity_poly.pdbx_strand_id
1 'polypeptide(L)'
;MVRIFKTIDGAIHEIQEPQEGCWIALTNPTATEIFEISEQFGIEVDDLRAPLDEEERSRIEVEDNYTLILADVPAIEERNEKDWYVTIPLGIIVTQKMIFTVCLEDTQVLKRFMEGRVRNFFTYMKTRFILQILYRNASMYLRYLRIIDKKSEQIEEKLHLSTRNQELMELLELEKSLVYFTTSLRSNEMVLEKLLKVESIKKYPEDTELLEDVIIENKQAIEMANIYSGILSSMMGTFASVISNNLNIVMKVLAVITIVMSIPTIVFSAYGMNLSAAGMPFSRTPWGFLIVIILSVVASIIAAIFLSRKKFF
;
A
#
# COMPACT_ATOMS: atom_id res chain seq x y z
N MET A 1 -7.14 -23.30 14.34
CA MET A 1 -8.32 -23.16 15.26
C MET A 1 -9.60 -23.32 14.45
N VAL A 2 -10.47 -24.28 14.83
CA VAL A 2 -11.75 -24.55 14.16
C VAL A 2 -12.89 -24.05 15.04
N ARG A 3 -13.82 -23.28 14.47
CA ARG A 3 -15.03 -22.78 15.14
C ARG A 3 -16.24 -23.08 14.28
N ILE A 4 -17.34 -23.45 14.92
CA ILE A 4 -18.55 -23.88 14.22
C ILE A 4 -19.70 -22.94 14.61
N PHE A 5 -20.37 -22.37 13.62
CA PHE A 5 -21.47 -21.42 13.81
C PHE A 5 -22.75 -21.93 13.17
N LYS A 6 -23.88 -21.68 13.80
CA LYS A 6 -25.22 -21.97 13.26
C LYS A 6 -26.18 -20.88 13.61
N THR A 7 -27.03 -20.53 12.66
CA THR A 7 -28.16 -19.66 12.93
C THR A 7 -29.32 -20.44 13.59
N ILE A 8 -29.68 -20.04 14.81
CA ILE A 8 -30.77 -20.60 15.58
C ILE A 8 -31.66 -19.42 15.98
N ASP A 9 -32.97 -19.52 15.73
CA ASP A 9 -33.93 -18.46 16.02
C ASP A 9 -33.56 -17.06 15.51
N GLY A 10 -32.91 -17.03 14.33
CA GLY A 10 -32.52 -15.77 13.68
C GLY A 10 -31.19 -15.13 14.21
N ALA A 11 -30.59 -15.73 15.23
CA ALA A 11 -29.28 -15.30 15.76
C ALA A 11 -28.19 -16.33 15.48
N ILE A 12 -26.94 -15.85 15.35
CA ILE A 12 -25.80 -16.75 15.17
C ILE A 12 -25.33 -17.24 16.54
N HIS A 13 -25.09 -18.54 16.64
CA HIS A 13 -24.56 -19.20 17.82
C HIS A 13 -23.34 -20.05 17.46
N GLU A 14 -22.35 -20.05 18.31
CA GLU A 14 -21.24 -21.00 18.23
C GLU A 14 -21.68 -22.34 18.85
N ILE A 15 -21.47 -23.42 18.09
CA ILE A 15 -21.86 -24.79 18.49
C ILE A 15 -20.62 -25.69 18.52
N GLN A 16 -20.68 -26.81 19.23
CA GLN A 16 -19.53 -27.70 19.38
C GLN A 16 -19.45 -28.80 18.31
N GLU A 17 -20.60 -29.23 17.80
CA GLU A 17 -20.69 -30.32 16.83
C GLU A 17 -21.25 -29.83 15.48
N PRO A 18 -20.69 -30.28 14.35
CA PRO A 18 -21.20 -29.93 13.03
C PRO A 18 -22.63 -30.42 12.82
N GLN A 19 -23.49 -29.55 12.31
CA GLN A 19 -24.87 -29.85 11.96
C GLN A 19 -25.19 -29.31 10.57
N GLU A 20 -26.19 -29.86 9.91
CA GLU A 20 -26.63 -29.35 8.63
C GLU A 20 -27.01 -27.86 8.70
N GLY A 21 -26.56 -27.09 7.70
CA GLY A 21 -26.74 -25.64 7.62
C GLY A 21 -25.80 -24.84 8.54
N CYS A 22 -24.78 -25.46 9.14
CA CYS A 22 -23.76 -24.73 9.88
C CYS A 22 -22.68 -24.14 8.97
N TRP A 23 -21.92 -23.20 9.52
CA TRP A 23 -20.71 -22.62 8.99
C TRP A 23 -19.51 -23.06 9.85
N ILE A 24 -18.49 -23.65 9.23
CA ILE A 24 -17.25 -24.08 9.88
C ILE A 24 -16.14 -23.12 9.45
N ALA A 25 -15.61 -22.36 10.40
CA ALA A 25 -14.54 -21.39 10.18
C ALA A 25 -13.20 -21.97 10.66
N LEU A 26 -12.27 -22.12 9.73
CA LEU A 26 -10.89 -22.54 9.99
C LEU A 26 -9.97 -21.32 9.89
N THR A 27 -9.42 -20.88 11.02
CA THR A 27 -8.42 -19.80 11.07
C THR A 27 -7.08 -20.42 11.48
N ASN A 28 -6.08 -20.28 10.63
CA ASN A 28 -4.75 -20.86 10.80
C ASN A 28 -4.84 -22.32 11.33
N PRO A 29 -5.49 -23.23 10.58
CA PRO A 29 -5.69 -24.59 11.02
C PRO A 29 -4.36 -25.35 11.03
N THR A 30 -4.21 -26.26 11.99
CA THR A 30 -3.09 -27.19 12.03
C THR A 30 -3.24 -28.28 10.98
N ALA A 31 -2.13 -28.95 10.64
CA ALA A 31 -2.17 -30.08 9.69
C ALA A 31 -3.13 -31.20 10.16
N THR A 32 -3.26 -31.39 11.46
CA THR A 32 -4.19 -32.37 12.07
C THR A 32 -5.64 -31.93 11.86
N GLU A 33 -5.98 -30.67 12.14
CA GLU A 33 -7.33 -30.13 11.93
C GLU A 33 -7.74 -30.20 10.44
N ILE A 34 -6.80 -29.95 9.51
CA ILE A 34 -7.04 -30.08 8.07
C ILE A 34 -7.35 -31.54 7.69
N PHE A 35 -6.56 -32.49 8.20
CA PHE A 35 -6.76 -33.90 7.91
C PHE A 35 -8.10 -34.42 8.46
N GLU A 36 -8.45 -34.06 9.69
CA GLU A 36 -9.74 -34.43 10.33
C GLU A 36 -10.94 -33.89 9.52
N ILE A 37 -10.88 -32.63 9.09
CA ILE A 37 -11.94 -32.02 8.27
C ILE A 37 -12.02 -32.68 6.89
N SER A 38 -10.87 -32.97 6.26
CA SER A 38 -10.80 -33.67 4.98
C SER A 38 -11.46 -35.04 5.04
N GLU A 39 -11.11 -35.87 6.02
CA GLU A 39 -11.69 -37.21 6.21
C GLU A 39 -13.17 -37.16 6.54
N GLN A 40 -13.56 -36.25 7.43
CA GLN A 40 -14.95 -36.17 7.89
C GLN A 40 -15.94 -35.68 6.83
N PHE A 41 -15.50 -34.74 5.96
CA PHE A 41 -16.40 -34.07 5.02
C PHE A 41 -16.11 -34.37 3.54
N GLY A 42 -15.07 -35.15 3.24
CA GLY A 42 -14.70 -35.52 1.88
C GLY A 42 -14.22 -34.35 1.05
N ILE A 43 -13.47 -33.41 1.68
CA ILE A 43 -12.83 -32.27 1.02
C ILE A 43 -11.35 -32.61 0.83
N GLU A 44 -10.78 -32.34 -0.32
CA GLU A 44 -9.37 -32.61 -0.58
C GLU A 44 -8.45 -31.76 0.32
N VAL A 45 -7.37 -32.38 0.81
CA VAL A 45 -6.40 -31.72 1.70
C VAL A 45 -5.76 -30.50 1.03
N ASP A 46 -5.48 -30.61 -0.27
CA ASP A 46 -4.86 -29.54 -1.03
C ASP A 46 -5.79 -28.31 -1.17
N ASP A 47 -7.09 -28.54 -1.31
CA ASP A 47 -8.11 -27.47 -1.35
C ASP A 47 -8.30 -26.77 0.00
N LEU A 48 -8.11 -27.49 1.10
CA LEU A 48 -8.10 -26.90 2.43
C LEU A 48 -6.79 -26.13 2.73
N ARG A 49 -5.70 -26.49 2.06
CA ARG A 49 -4.38 -25.84 2.21
C ARG A 49 -4.21 -24.63 1.30
N ALA A 50 -4.81 -24.64 0.11
CA ALA A 50 -4.66 -23.57 -0.85
C ALA A 50 -4.87 -22.17 -0.25
N PRO A 51 -5.89 -21.89 0.61
CA PRO A 51 -6.07 -20.58 1.23
C PRO A 51 -5.00 -20.22 2.30
N LEU A 52 -4.09 -21.12 2.62
CA LEU A 52 -3.01 -20.91 3.59
C LEU A 52 -1.69 -20.54 2.91
N ASP A 53 -1.64 -20.51 1.58
CA ASP A 53 -0.53 -20.01 0.80
C ASP A 53 -0.83 -18.56 0.40
N GLU A 54 -0.02 -17.60 0.86
CA GLU A 54 -0.19 -16.17 0.58
C GLU A 54 -0.10 -15.83 -0.91
N GLU A 55 0.55 -16.67 -1.72
CA GLU A 55 0.70 -16.46 -3.18
C GLU A 55 -0.41 -17.13 -4.00
N GLU A 56 -1.37 -17.77 -3.35
CA GLU A 56 -2.47 -18.47 -4.02
C GLU A 56 -3.39 -17.49 -4.75
N ARG A 57 -3.90 -17.91 -5.93
CA ARG A 57 -4.70 -17.02 -6.78
C ARG A 57 -6.19 -17.23 -6.60
N SER A 58 -6.93 -16.14 -6.64
CA SER A 58 -8.41 -16.16 -6.62
C SER A 58 -8.95 -16.95 -7.82
N ARG A 59 -9.79 -17.96 -7.55
CA ARG A 59 -10.41 -18.82 -8.55
C ARG A 59 -11.67 -19.51 -8.02
N ILE A 60 -12.40 -20.16 -8.92
CA ILE A 60 -13.49 -21.06 -8.57
C ILE A 60 -13.19 -22.42 -9.20
N GLU A 61 -13.29 -23.46 -8.39
CA GLU A 61 -13.19 -24.86 -8.78
C GLU A 61 -14.47 -25.58 -8.34
N VAL A 62 -15.02 -26.37 -9.26
CA VAL A 62 -16.25 -27.13 -9.01
C VAL A 62 -15.88 -28.60 -9.01
N GLU A 63 -15.91 -29.19 -7.83
CA GLU A 63 -15.67 -30.60 -7.59
C GLU A 63 -17.03 -31.37 -7.51
N ASP A 64 -16.96 -32.68 -7.54
CA ASP A 64 -18.16 -33.54 -7.50
C ASP A 64 -19.03 -33.31 -6.24
N ASN A 65 -18.39 -33.06 -5.08
CA ASN A 65 -19.06 -32.98 -3.79
C ASN A 65 -19.11 -31.55 -3.19
N TYR A 66 -18.31 -30.64 -3.72
CA TYR A 66 -18.23 -29.27 -3.21
C TYR A 66 -17.77 -28.29 -4.30
N THR A 67 -17.88 -27.02 -3.99
CA THR A 67 -17.30 -25.93 -4.80
C THR A 67 -16.33 -25.16 -3.93
N LEU A 68 -15.09 -25.00 -4.41
CA LEU A 68 -14.08 -24.14 -3.81
C LEU A 68 -14.13 -22.77 -4.48
N ILE A 69 -14.20 -21.72 -3.68
CA ILE A 69 -14.07 -20.32 -4.11
C ILE A 69 -12.89 -19.73 -3.34
N LEU A 70 -11.84 -19.34 -4.05
CA LEU A 70 -10.75 -18.59 -3.50
C LEU A 70 -10.91 -17.12 -3.86
N ALA A 71 -10.85 -16.24 -2.88
CA ALA A 71 -10.91 -14.80 -3.06
C ALA A 71 -9.90 -14.12 -2.16
N ASP A 72 -9.22 -13.08 -2.65
CA ASP A 72 -8.29 -12.31 -1.83
C ASP A 72 -9.05 -11.32 -0.96
N VAL A 73 -8.66 -11.23 0.30
CA VAL A 73 -9.22 -10.27 1.25
C VAL A 73 -8.13 -9.33 1.76
N PRO A 74 -8.46 -8.05 2.00
CA PRO A 74 -7.48 -7.10 2.51
C PRO A 74 -7.21 -7.35 3.99
N ALA A 75 -5.93 -7.33 4.36
CA ALA A 75 -5.44 -7.49 5.71
C ALA A 75 -4.50 -6.35 6.11
N ILE A 76 -4.23 -6.23 7.40
CA ILE A 76 -3.26 -5.30 7.94
C ILE A 76 -2.20 -6.12 8.66
N GLU A 77 -0.98 -6.01 8.19
CA GLU A 77 0.18 -6.59 8.84
C GLU A 77 0.93 -5.48 9.59
N GLU A 78 1.25 -5.71 10.84
CA GLU A 78 2.07 -4.79 11.62
C GLU A 78 3.56 -5.12 11.45
N ARG A 79 4.31 -4.20 10.81
CA ARG A 79 5.77 -4.29 10.63
C ARG A 79 6.43 -3.04 11.20
N ASN A 80 7.34 -3.19 12.15
CA ASN A 80 8.08 -2.07 12.76
C ASN A 80 7.14 -0.95 13.30
N GLU A 81 6.10 -1.33 14.01
CA GLU A 81 5.09 -0.41 14.57
C GLU A 81 4.29 0.39 13.51
N LYS A 82 4.26 -0.09 12.26
CA LYS A 82 3.50 0.51 11.17
C LYS A 82 2.56 -0.50 10.54
N ASP A 83 1.38 0.00 10.16
CA ASP A 83 0.38 -0.79 9.42
C ASP A 83 0.79 -0.91 7.94
N TRP A 84 0.96 -2.13 7.49
CA TRP A 84 1.11 -2.50 6.10
C TRP A 84 -0.20 -3.08 5.57
N TYR A 85 -0.65 -2.59 4.43
CA TYR A 85 -1.87 -3.09 3.79
C TYR A 85 -1.47 -4.17 2.78
N VAL A 86 -1.86 -5.39 3.08
CA VAL A 86 -1.57 -6.59 2.29
C VAL A 86 -2.87 -7.28 1.89
N THR A 87 -2.77 -8.34 1.12
CA THR A 87 -3.88 -9.23 0.77
C THR A 87 -3.54 -10.65 1.15
N ILE A 88 -4.53 -11.37 1.66
CA ILE A 88 -4.42 -12.78 2.00
C ILE A 88 -5.56 -13.56 1.34
N PRO A 89 -5.34 -14.82 0.95
CA PRO A 89 -6.40 -15.65 0.41
C PRO A 89 -7.44 -16.02 1.47
N LEU A 90 -8.70 -16.05 1.06
CA LEU A 90 -9.82 -16.60 1.78
C LEU A 90 -10.43 -17.73 0.95
N GLY A 91 -10.39 -18.95 1.45
CA GLY A 91 -11.09 -20.08 0.88
C GLY A 91 -12.52 -20.16 1.41
N ILE A 92 -13.47 -20.33 0.50
CA ILE A 92 -14.87 -20.59 0.81
C ILE A 92 -15.25 -21.90 0.13
N ILE A 93 -15.47 -22.96 0.91
CA ILE A 93 -15.83 -24.28 0.40
C ILE A 93 -17.29 -24.55 0.71
N VAL A 94 -18.05 -24.86 -0.33
CA VAL A 94 -19.51 -25.02 -0.24
C VAL A 94 -19.87 -26.47 -0.57
N THR A 95 -20.33 -27.20 0.41
CA THR A 95 -20.88 -28.55 0.23
C THR A 95 -22.41 -28.51 0.13
N GLN A 96 -23.04 -29.65 -0.12
CA GLN A 96 -24.50 -29.75 -0.13
C GLN A 96 -25.13 -29.38 1.21
N LYS A 97 -24.45 -29.64 2.35
CA LYS A 97 -25.00 -29.50 3.70
C LYS A 97 -24.52 -28.28 4.47
N MET A 98 -23.31 -27.79 4.22
CA MET A 98 -22.68 -26.76 5.03
C MET A 98 -21.68 -25.91 4.23
N ILE A 99 -21.16 -24.87 4.84
CA ILE A 99 -20.16 -23.99 4.27
C ILE A 99 -18.92 -23.95 5.18
N PHE A 100 -17.75 -23.92 4.58
CA PHE A 100 -16.47 -23.77 5.26
C PHE A 100 -15.81 -22.49 4.81
N THR A 101 -15.10 -21.84 5.71
CA THR A 101 -14.14 -20.78 5.36
C THR A 101 -12.79 -21.11 5.94
N VAL A 102 -11.74 -20.95 5.13
CA VAL A 102 -10.36 -21.20 5.52
C VAL A 102 -9.54 -19.94 5.26
N CYS A 103 -8.82 -19.49 6.26
CA CYS A 103 -8.00 -18.29 6.17
C CYS A 103 -6.74 -18.43 7.02
N LEU A 104 -5.66 -17.77 6.61
CA LEU A 104 -4.39 -17.79 7.32
C LEU A 104 -4.48 -17.09 8.69
N GLU A 105 -5.27 -16.03 8.79
CA GLU A 105 -5.46 -15.25 10.02
C GLU A 105 -6.90 -14.76 10.19
N ASP A 106 -7.21 -14.20 11.36
CA ASP A 106 -8.52 -13.61 11.63
C ASP A 106 -8.75 -12.37 10.75
N THR A 107 -9.67 -12.48 9.79
CA THR A 107 -10.02 -11.38 8.90
C THR A 107 -11.21 -10.57 9.41
N GLN A 108 -11.12 -9.25 9.27
CA GLN A 108 -12.22 -8.34 9.59
C GLN A 108 -13.47 -8.57 8.73
N VAL A 109 -13.30 -9.24 7.57
CA VAL A 109 -14.41 -9.64 6.70
C VAL A 109 -15.31 -10.65 7.42
N LEU A 110 -14.73 -11.73 7.99
CA LEU A 110 -15.47 -12.81 8.66
C LEU A 110 -15.91 -12.45 10.08
N LYS A 111 -15.10 -11.67 10.80
CA LYS A 111 -15.32 -11.32 12.20
C LYS A 111 -16.73 -10.77 12.48
N ARG A 112 -17.26 -9.93 11.59
CA ARG A 112 -18.61 -9.37 11.76
C ARG A 112 -19.73 -10.40 11.63
N PHE A 113 -19.51 -11.45 10.83
CA PHE A 113 -20.46 -12.55 10.74
C PHE A 113 -20.43 -13.37 12.04
N MET A 114 -19.25 -13.67 12.56
CA MET A 114 -19.08 -14.38 13.83
C MET A 114 -19.69 -13.62 15.02
N GLU A 115 -19.62 -12.29 14.99
CA GLU A 115 -20.19 -11.42 16.03
C GLU A 115 -21.70 -11.15 15.86
N GLY A 116 -22.36 -11.72 14.83
CA GLY A 116 -23.80 -11.50 14.56
C GLY A 116 -24.15 -10.06 14.15
N ARG A 117 -23.16 -9.29 13.63
CA ARG A 117 -23.36 -7.88 13.25
C ARG A 117 -23.77 -7.66 11.80
N VAL A 118 -24.09 -8.75 11.08
CA VAL A 118 -24.56 -8.70 9.69
C VAL A 118 -26.05 -8.94 9.65
N ARG A 119 -26.80 -8.01 9.06
CA ARG A 119 -28.26 -8.13 8.94
C ARG A 119 -28.64 -9.19 7.89
N ASN A 120 -29.74 -9.89 8.11
CA ASN A 120 -30.29 -10.90 7.20
C ASN A 120 -29.24 -11.98 6.84
N PHE A 121 -28.37 -12.33 7.80
CA PHE A 121 -27.38 -13.37 7.68
C PHE A 121 -27.89 -14.67 8.29
N PHE A 122 -27.87 -15.73 7.48
CA PHE A 122 -28.27 -17.06 7.91
C PHE A 122 -27.29 -18.10 7.35
N THR A 123 -26.71 -18.94 8.21
CA THR A 123 -25.69 -19.92 7.83
C THR A 123 -26.19 -20.95 6.82
N TYR A 124 -27.48 -21.26 6.81
CA TYR A 124 -28.11 -22.21 5.88
C TYR A 124 -28.40 -21.60 4.49
N MET A 125 -28.43 -20.27 4.34
CA MET A 125 -28.58 -19.58 3.05
C MET A 125 -27.19 -19.41 2.39
N LYS A 126 -26.60 -20.52 1.94
CA LYS A 126 -25.20 -20.59 1.52
C LYS A 126 -24.85 -19.60 0.42
N THR A 127 -25.65 -19.51 -0.65
CA THR A 127 -25.42 -18.58 -1.76
C THR A 127 -25.39 -17.14 -1.26
N ARG A 128 -26.41 -16.76 -0.50
CA ARG A 128 -26.50 -15.42 0.07
C ARG A 128 -25.33 -15.12 1.01
N PHE A 129 -24.89 -16.08 1.80
CA PHE A 129 -23.75 -15.94 2.69
C PHE A 129 -22.45 -15.68 1.91
N ILE A 130 -22.16 -16.44 0.84
CA ILE A 130 -21.00 -16.21 -0.03
C ILE A 130 -21.03 -14.78 -0.59
N LEU A 131 -22.17 -14.36 -1.14
CA LEU A 131 -22.32 -13.03 -1.71
C LEU A 131 -22.15 -11.92 -0.67
N GLN A 132 -22.66 -12.12 0.55
CA GLN A 132 -22.45 -11.20 1.66
C GLN A 132 -20.96 -11.12 2.09
N ILE A 133 -20.24 -12.24 2.10
CA ILE A 133 -18.78 -12.24 2.34
C ILE A 133 -18.07 -11.41 1.26
N LEU A 134 -18.36 -11.67 -0.03
CA LEU A 134 -17.71 -10.98 -1.16
C LEU A 134 -18.09 -9.48 -1.20
N TYR A 135 -19.34 -9.13 -0.90
CA TYR A 135 -19.74 -7.72 -0.72
C TYR A 135 -18.94 -7.03 0.39
N ARG A 136 -18.84 -7.72 1.53
CA ARG A 136 -18.08 -7.20 2.66
C ARG A 136 -16.60 -7.06 2.34
N ASN A 137 -16.05 -7.99 1.58
CA ASN A 137 -14.69 -7.94 1.09
C ASN A 137 -14.45 -6.69 0.24
N ALA A 138 -15.24 -6.44 -0.79
CA ALA A 138 -15.14 -5.26 -1.63
C ALA A 138 -15.26 -3.95 -0.82
N SER A 139 -16.22 -3.88 0.11
CA SER A 139 -16.39 -2.74 1.01
C SER A 139 -15.18 -2.52 1.95
N MET A 140 -14.49 -3.60 2.36
CA MET A 140 -13.27 -3.48 3.16
C MET A 140 -12.11 -2.93 2.35
N TYR A 141 -11.94 -3.34 1.09
CA TYR A 141 -10.97 -2.73 0.18
C TYR A 141 -11.20 -1.22 0.04
N LEU A 142 -12.44 -0.81 -0.23
CA LEU A 142 -12.79 0.61 -0.31
C LEU A 142 -12.47 1.39 0.97
N ARG A 143 -12.70 0.78 2.12
CA ARG A 143 -12.34 1.37 3.41
C ARG A 143 -10.82 1.56 3.55
N TYR A 144 -10.03 0.53 3.21
CA TYR A 144 -8.58 0.61 3.33
C TYR A 144 -7.97 1.55 2.29
N LEU A 145 -8.52 1.60 1.08
CA LEU A 145 -8.14 2.57 0.07
C LEU A 145 -8.28 4.02 0.57
N ARG A 146 -9.39 4.35 1.23
CA ARG A 146 -9.58 5.68 1.85
C ARG A 146 -8.59 5.97 2.98
N ILE A 147 -8.17 4.95 3.72
CA ILE A 147 -7.16 5.11 4.78
C ILE A 147 -5.78 5.35 4.14
N ILE A 148 -5.43 4.62 3.08
CA ILE A 148 -4.19 4.81 2.32
C ILE A 148 -4.14 6.22 1.74
N ASP A 149 -5.21 6.68 1.11
CA ASP A 149 -5.35 8.04 0.56
C ASP A 149 -5.07 9.09 1.64
N LYS A 150 -5.77 9.01 2.77
CA LYS A 150 -5.55 9.93 3.89
C LYS A 150 -4.13 9.87 4.46
N LYS A 151 -3.51 8.68 4.53
CA LYS A 151 -2.12 8.54 4.96
C LYS A 151 -1.17 9.21 3.94
N SER A 152 -1.42 9.06 2.65
CA SER A 152 -0.61 9.70 1.59
C SER A 152 -0.66 11.22 1.67
N GLU A 153 -1.83 11.83 1.89
CA GLU A 153 -1.98 13.27 2.12
C GLU A 153 -1.15 13.76 3.33
N GLN A 154 -1.18 13.02 4.44
CA GLN A 154 -0.40 13.36 5.63
C GLN A 154 1.13 13.30 5.39
N ILE A 155 1.57 12.35 4.56
CA ILE A 155 2.99 12.24 4.18
C ILE A 155 3.36 13.37 3.22
N GLU A 156 2.50 13.73 2.30
CA GLU A 156 2.68 14.87 1.40
C GLU A 156 2.91 16.17 2.17
N GLU A 157 2.05 16.48 3.15
CA GLU A 157 2.23 17.64 4.01
C GLU A 157 3.58 17.65 4.74
N LYS A 158 4.04 16.51 5.22
CA LYS A 158 5.36 16.39 5.87
C LYS A 158 6.50 16.60 4.88
N LEU A 159 6.40 16.09 3.66
CA LEU A 159 7.40 16.27 2.61
C LEU A 159 7.55 17.73 2.17
N HIS A 160 6.47 18.52 2.20
CA HIS A 160 6.56 19.97 1.97
C HIS A 160 7.37 20.69 3.05
N LEU A 161 7.38 20.18 4.28
CA LEU A 161 8.09 20.78 5.41
C LEU A 161 9.52 20.23 5.58
N SER A 162 9.79 19.03 5.09
CA SER A 162 11.03 18.29 5.33
C SER A 162 11.37 17.42 4.12
N THR A 163 12.61 17.49 3.63
CA THR A 163 13.09 16.67 2.51
C THR A 163 13.77 15.39 3.01
N ARG A 164 13.12 14.62 3.89
CA ARG A 164 13.70 13.38 4.41
C ARG A 164 13.35 12.22 3.49
N ASN A 165 14.30 11.30 3.29
CA ASN A 165 14.09 10.09 2.50
C ASN A 165 13.08 9.12 3.15
N GLN A 166 12.81 9.28 4.44
CA GLN A 166 11.89 8.40 5.17
C GLN A 166 10.46 8.53 4.67
N GLU A 167 9.97 9.75 4.44
CA GLU A 167 8.62 10.02 3.94
C GLU A 167 8.44 9.46 2.52
N LEU A 168 9.48 9.52 1.68
CA LEU A 168 9.43 8.90 0.34
C LEU A 168 9.35 7.37 0.41
N MET A 169 10.03 6.76 1.38
CA MET A 169 9.93 5.31 1.59
C MET A 169 8.53 4.92 2.07
N GLU A 170 7.89 5.73 2.92
CA GLU A 170 6.51 5.50 3.35
C GLU A 170 5.52 5.59 2.17
N LEU A 171 5.69 6.56 1.26
CA LEU A 171 4.86 6.63 0.03
C LEU A 171 5.06 5.40 -0.85
N LEU A 172 6.29 4.91 -1.00
CA LEU A 172 6.58 3.70 -1.76
C LEU A 172 5.92 2.45 -1.15
N GLU A 173 5.85 2.37 0.18
CA GLU A 173 5.16 1.31 0.90
C GLU A 173 3.65 1.35 0.62
N LEU A 174 3.03 2.54 0.64
CA LEU A 174 1.63 2.69 0.27
C LEU A 174 1.37 2.36 -1.21
N GLU A 175 2.28 2.72 -2.12
CA GLU A 175 2.16 2.35 -3.53
C GLU A 175 2.18 0.83 -3.73
N LYS A 176 3.08 0.11 -3.04
CA LYS A 176 3.09 -1.36 -3.06
C LYS A 176 1.77 -1.95 -2.58
N SER A 177 1.19 -1.40 -1.52
CA SER A 177 -0.13 -1.83 -1.02
C SER A 177 -1.22 -1.64 -2.08
N LEU A 178 -1.21 -0.53 -2.82
CA LEU A 178 -2.16 -0.29 -3.91
C LEU A 178 -1.97 -1.26 -5.09
N VAL A 179 -0.74 -1.66 -5.39
CA VAL A 179 -0.45 -2.68 -6.41
C VAL A 179 -1.03 -4.03 -5.99
N TYR A 180 -0.83 -4.46 -4.73
CA TYR A 180 -1.44 -5.68 -4.21
C TYR A 180 -2.96 -5.60 -4.28
N PHE A 181 -3.57 -4.53 -3.80
CA PHE A 181 -5.02 -4.35 -3.84
C PHE A 181 -5.58 -4.38 -5.26
N THR A 182 -4.95 -3.68 -6.20
CA THR A 182 -5.39 -3.68 -7.60
C THR A 182 -5.32 -5.09 -8.21
N THR A 183 -4.24 -5.83 -7.93
CA THR A 183 -4.06 -7.19 -8.44
C THR A 183 -5.10 -8.12 -7.87
N SER A 184 -5.31 -8.12 -6.56
CA SER A 184 -6.28 -8.96 -5.87
C SER A 184 -7.72 -8.62 -6.24
N LEU A 185 -8.08 -7.34 -6.35
CA LEU A 185 -9.41 -6.91 -6.77
C LEU A 185 -9.74 -7.37 -8.21
N ARG A 186 -8.75 -7.35 -9.12
CA ARG A 186 -8.92 -7.88 -10.49
C ARG A 186 -9.05 -9.39 -10.50
N SER A 187 -8.31 -10.10 -9.65
CA SER A 187 -8.48 -11.56 -9.49
C SER A 187 -9.87 -11.88 -8.95
N ASN A 188 -10.33 -11.13 -7.95
CA ASN A 188 -11.70 -11.27 -7.41
C ASN A 188 -12.77 -10.94 -8.46
N GLU A 189 -12.56 -9.97 -9.35
CA GLU A 189 -13.48 -9.66 -10.45
C GLU A 189 -13.72 -10.88 -11.34
N MET A 190 -12.65 -11.64 -11.69
CA MET A 190 -12.77 -12.87 -12.46
C MET A 190 -13.59 -13.95 -11.73
N VAL A 191 -13.46 -14.04 -10.40
CA VAL A 191 -14.30 -14.92 -9.57
C VAL A 191 -15.77 -14.50 -9.64
N LEU A 192 -16.05 -13.20 -9.49
CA LEU A 192 -17.42 -12.66 -9.56
C LEU A 192 -18.06 -12.88 -10.95
N GLU A 193 -17.29 -12.71 -12.03
CA GLU A 193 -17.77 -12.99 -13.39
C GLU A 193 -18.10 -14.47 -13.63
N LYS A 194 -17.32 -15.38 -13.04
CA LYS A 194 -17.64 -16.81 -13.07
C LYS A 194 -18.90 -17.12 -12.26
N LEU A 195 -19.05 -16.51 -11.08
CA LEU A 195 -20.25 -16.67 -10.23
C LEU A 195 -21.54 -16.26 -10.97
N LEU A 196 -21.51 -15.23 -11.81
CA LEU A 196 -22.63 -14.86 -12.68
C LEU A 196 -23.12 -15.97 -13.60
N LYS A 197 -22.27 -16.95 -13.93
CA LYS A 197 -22.59 -18.06 -14.82
C LYS A 197 -23.12 -19.29 -14.09
N VAL A 198 -23.01 -19.32 -12.74
CA VAL A 198 -23.42 -20.44 -11.91
C VAL A 198 -24.94 -20.41 -11.70
N GLU A 199 -25.65 -21.44 -12.16
CA GLU A 199 -27.13 -21.49 -12.13
C GLU A 199 -27.70 -21.45 -10.69
N SER A 200 -26.98 -22.01 -9.71
CA SER A 200 -27.42 -22.01 -8.32
C SER A 200 -27.58 -20.61 -7.73
N ILE A 201 -26.80 -19.63 -8.20
CA ILE A 201 -26.87 -18.23 -7.77
C ILE A 201 -28.08 -17.52 -8.37
N LYS A 202 -28.45 -17.87 -9.60
CA LYS A 202 -29.59 -17.28 -10.29
C LYS A 202 -30.95 -17.79 -9.79
N LYS A 203 -30.95 -18.75 -8.89
CA LYS A 203 -32.19 -19.37 -8.37
C LYS A 203 -33.11 -18.39 -7.67
N TYR A 204 -32.55 -17.37 -7.00
CA TYR A 204 -33.30 -16.35 -6.27
C TYR A 204 -32.97 -14.96 -6.84
N PRO A 205 -33.99 -14.17 -7.28
CA PRO A 205 -33.77 -12.82 -7.83
C PRO A 205 -32.98 -11.89 -6.89
N GLU A 206 -33.22 -11.99 -5.58
CA GLU A 206 -32.57 -11.19 -4.54
C GLU A 206 -31.06 -11.50 -4.43
N ASP A 207 -30.62 -12.72 -4.71
CA ASP A 207 -29.22 -13.10 -4.71
C ASP A 207 -28.53 -12.63 -6.01
N THR A 208 -29.27 -12.54 -7.12
CA THR A 208 -28.76 -11.96 -8.38
C THR A 208 -28.52 -10.45 -8.20
N GLU A 209 -29.46 -9.72 -7.61
CA GLU A 209 -29.29 -8.29 -7.28
C GLU A 209 -28.09 -8.06 -6.35
N LEU A 210 -27.94 -8.88 -5.31
CA LEU A 210 -26.79 -8.79 -4.41
C LEU A 210 -25.47 -9.06 -5.13
N LEU A 211 -25.41 -10.00 -6.08
CA LEU A 211 -24.21 -10.26 -6.87
C LEU A 211 -23.86 -9.08 -7.78
N GLU A 212 -24.87 -8.43 -8.40
CA GLU A 212 -24.64 -7.20 -9.18
C GLU A 212 -24.08 -6.10 -8.29
N ASP A 213 -24.59 -5.90 -7.08
CA ASP A 213 -24.06 -4.95 -6.11
C ASP A 213 -22.59 -5.26 -5.74
N VAL A 214 -22.25 -6.54 -5.52
CA VAL A 214 -20.87 -6.95 -5.25
C VAL A 214 -19.95 -6.59 -6.40
N ILE A 215 -20.36 -6.82 -7.64
CA ILE A 215 -19.57 -6.51 -8.84
C ILE A 215 -19.37 -5.01 -8.96
N ILE A 216 -20.40 -4.21 -8.71
CA ILE A 216 -20.32 -2.73 -8.75
C ILE A 216 -19.32 -2.24 -7.69
N GLU A 217 -19.44 -2.72 -6.45
CA GLU A 217 -18.57 -2.34 -5.35
C GLU A 217 -17.11 -2.74 -5.61
N ASN A 218 -16.88 -3.94 -6.18
CA ASN A 218 -15.54 -4.40 -6.55
C ASN A 218 -14.94 -3.55 -7.70
N LYS A 219 -15.72 -3.21 -8.72
CA LYS A 219 -15.28 -2.33 -9.80
C LYS A 219 -14.92 -0.93 -9.28
N GLN A 220 -15.74 -0.38 -8.40
CA GLN A 220 -15.45 0.89 -7.76
C GLN A 220 -14.12 0.83 -6.98
N ALA A 221 -13.86 -0.27 -6.27
CA ALA A 221 -12.60 -0.46 -5.56
C ALA A 221 -11.40 -0.51 -6.51
N ILE A 222 -11.52 -1.20 -7.67
CA ILE A 222 -10.48 -1.24 -8.71
C ILE A 222 -10.19 0.18 -9.25
N GLU A 223 -11.24 0.93 -9.57
CA GLU A 223 -11.08 2.30 -10.08
C GLU A 223 -10.40 3.21 -9.06
N MET A 224 -10.83 3.17 -7.80
CA MET A 224 -10.21 3.96 -6.73
C MET A 224 -8.75 3.55 -6.49
N ALA A 225 -8.43 2.26 -6.50
CA ALA A 225 -7.05 1.78 -6.34
C ALA A 225 -6.15 2.30 -7.49
N ASN A 226 -6.63 2.29 -8.73
CA ASN A 226 -5.91 2.82 -9.89
C ASN A 226 -5.71 4.35 -9.79
N ILE A 227 -6.74 5.09 -9.37
CA ILE A 227 -6.66 6.55 -9.18
C ILE A 227 -5.61 6.90 -8.12
N TYR A 228 -5.68 6.27 -6.95
CA TYR A 228 -4.74 6.53 -5.87
C TYR A 228 -3.31 6.11 -6.21
N SER A 229 -3.12 4.99 -6.91
CA SER A 229 -1.80 4.60 -7.43
C SER A 229 -1.24 5.63 -8.40
N GLY A 230 -2.06 6.17 -9.31
CA GLY A 230 -1.67 7.25 -10.22
C GLY A 230 -1.27 8.54 -9.49
N ILE A 231 -2.02 8.91 -8.44
CA ILE A 231 -1.72 10.08 -7.61
C ILE A 231 -0.39 9.89 -6.88
N LEU A 232 -0.17 8.73 -6.22
CA LEU A 232 1.06 8.45 -5.51
C LEU A 232 2.29 8.46 -6.43
N SER A 233 2.20 7.81 -7.59
CA SER A 233 3.28 7.80 -8.58
C SER A 233 3.61 9.22 -9.09
N SER A 234 2.59 10.03 -9.36
CA SER A 234 2.78 11.44 -9.74
C SER A 234 3.43 12.27 -8.63
N MET A 235 2.98 12.07 -7.40
CA MET A 235 3.52 12.72 -6.20
C MET A 235 5.01 12.39 -6.02
N MET A 236 5.39 11.11 -6.08
CA MET A 236 6.79 10.70 -5.99
C MET A 236 7.67 11.32 -7.08
N GLY A 237 7.18 11.37 -8.33
CA GLY A 237 7.86 12.04 -9.43
C GLY A 237 8.06 13.54 -9.19
N THR A 238 7.07 14.20 -8.63
CA THR A 238 7.14 15.61 -8.25
C THR A 238 8.18 15.85 -7.15
N PHE A 239 8.16 15.05 -6.09
CA PHE A 239 9.14 15.18 -5.01
C PHE A 239 10.57 14.87 -5.45
N ALA A 240 10.77 13.87 -6.30
CA ALA A 240 12.10 13.61 -6.90
C ALA A 240 12.62 14.85 -7.67
N SER A 241 11.74 15.52 -8.41
CA SER A 241 12.07 16.76 -9.13
C SER A 241 12.37 17.92 -8.17
N VAL A 242 11.61 18.07 -7.08
CA VAL A 242 11.86 19.10 -6.04
C VAL A 242 13.21 18.86 -5.36
N ILE A 243 13.51 17.62 -4.98
CA ILE A 243 14.80 17.25 -4.36
C ILE A 243 15.94 17.56 -5.31
N SER A 244 15.85 17.19 -6.59
CA SER A 244 16.86 17.50 -7.61
C SER A 244 17.04 19.00 -7.78
N ASN A 245 15.95 19.77 -7.79
CA ASN A 245 16.04 21.24 -7.88
C ASN A 245 16.72 21.84 -6.64
N ASN A 246 16.39 21.38 -5.44
CA ASN A 246 17.02 21.82 -4.20
C ASN A 246 18.52 21.50 -4.17
N LEU A 247 18.91 20.33 -4.64
CA LEU A 247 20.31 19.96 -4.79
C LEU A 247 21.04 20.91 -5.76
N ASN A 248 20.41 21.23 -6.90
CA ASN A 248 20.98 22.21 -7.85
C ASN A 248 21.15 23.60 -7.23
N ILE A 249 20.20 24.05 -6.40
CA ILE A 249 20.31 25.32 -5.67
C ILE A 249 21.51 25.27 -4.72
N VAL A 250 21.65 24.22 -3.91
CA VAL A 250 22.78 24.04 -2.99
C VAL A 250 24.12 24.03 -3.73
N MET A 251 24.19 23.30 -4.85
CA MET A 251 25.40 23.25 -5.70
C MET A 251 25.73 24.63 -6.27
N LYS A 252 24.75 25.40 -6.73
CA LYS A 252 24.95 26.78 -7.20
C LYS A 252 25.48 27.68 -6.09
N VAL A 253 24.92 27.64 -4.90
CA VAL A 253 25.37 28.41 -3.73
C VAL A 253 26.84 28.06 -3.41
N LEU A 254 27.14 26.76 -3.36
CA LEU A 254 28.53 26.29 -3.09
C LEU A 254 29.53 26.79 -4.16
N ALA A 255 29.13 26.72 -5.43
CA ALA A 255 29.97 27.22 -6.52
C ALA A 255 30.22 28.73 -6.39
N VAL A 256 29.19 29.52 -6.08
CA VAL A 256 29.31 30.97 -5.87
C VAL A 256 30.23 31.28 -4.69
N ILE A 257 30.06 30.60 -3.56
CA ILE A 257 30.94 30.75 -2.40
C ILE A 257 32.41 30.44 -2.79
N THR A 258 32.64 29.32 -3.49
CA THR A 258 33.96 28.89 -3.92
C THR A 258 34.60 29.93 -4.84
N ILE A 259 33.89 30.45 -5.84
CA ILE A 259 34.39 31.49 -6.75
C ILE A 259 34.74 32.77 -5.98
N VAL A 260 33.83 33.22 -5.11
CA VAL A 260 34.06 34.46 -4.32
C VAL A 260 35.27 34.32 -3.39
N MET A 261 35.44 33.15 -2.74
CA MET A 261 36.57 32.88 -1.85
C MET A 261 37.91 32.66 -2.61
N SER A 262 37.89 32.24 -3.86
CA SER A 262 39.07 32.07 -4.67
C SER A 262 39.74 33.40 -5.08
N ILE A 263 38.98 34.52 -5.17
CA ILE A 263 39.48 35.82 -5.56
C ILE A 263 40.54 36.31 -4.57
N PRO A 264 40.33 36.42 -3.25
CA PRO A 264 41.36 36.77 -2.27
C PRO A 264 42.56 35.83 -2.35
N THR A 265 42.30 34.52 -2.47
CA THR A 265 43.37 33.51 -2.53
C THR A 265 44.30 33.73 -3.72
N ILE A 266 43.75 34.02 -4.91
CA ILE A 266 44.54 34.32 -6.11
C ILE A 266 45.38 35.57 -5.90
N VAL A 267 44.77 36.65 -5.38
CA VAL A 267 45.45 37.91 -5.13
C VAL A 267 46.61 37.74 -4.15
N PHE A 268 46.34 37.12 -2.99
CA PHE A 268 47.36 36.91 -1.96
C PHE A 268 48.43 35.93 -2.40
N SER A 269 48.10 34.90 -3.17
CA SER A 269 49.08 33.96 -3.74
C SER A 269 50.02 34.68 -4.73
N ALA A 270 49.49 35.57 -5.58
CA ALA A 270 50.31 36.37 -6.49
C ALA A 270 51.27 37.30 -5.75
N TYR A 271 50.84 37.89 -4.64
CA TYR A 271 51.71 38.73 -3.79
C TYR A 271 52.69 37.90 -2.90
N GLY A 272 52.41 36.62 -2.68
CA GLY A 272 53.30 35.69 -1.97
C GLY A 272 54.39 35.09 -2.85
N MET A 273 54.45 35.39 -4.13
CA MET A 273 55.48 34.88 -5.04
C MET A 273 56.85 35.57 -4.75
N ASN A 274 57.92 34.78 -4.83
CA ASN A 274 59.35 35.29 -4.70
C ASN A 274 59.78 36.02 -5.95
N LEU A 275 59.10 37.11 -6.32
CA LEU A 275 59.46 37.97 -7.45
C LEU A 275 60.10 39.28 -6.97
N SER A 276 60.79 39.99 -7.90
CA SER A 276 61.38 41.32 -7.60
C SER A 276 60.23 42.29 -7.22
N ALA A 277 60.36 42.92 -6.08
CA ALA A 277 59.43 43.92 -5.60
C ALA A 277 59.24 45.13 -6.53
N ALA A 278 60.17 45.33 -7.46
CA ALA A 278 60.06 46.42 -8.44
C ALA A 278 58.96 46.27 -9.46
N GLY A 279 58.49 45.04 -9.69
CA GLY A 279 57.36 44.76 -10.62
C GLY A 279 55.97 44.62 -9.95
N MET A 280 55.88 44.62 -8.61
CA MET A 280 54.64 44.46 -7.91
C MET A 280 53.96 45.79 -7.60
N PRO A 281 52.71 46.03 -8.01
CA PRO A 281 51.96 47.25 -7.67
C PRO A 281 51.87 47.44 -6.15
N PHE A 282 52.00 48.67 -5.67
CA PHE A 282 51.91 49.03 -4.23
C PHE A 282 52.96 48.45 -3.28
N SER A 283 53.93 47.63 -3.75
CA SER A 283 54.93 46.97 -2.90
C SER A 283 55.82 47.93 -2.15
N ARG A 284 56.05 49.16 -2.66
CA ARG A 284 56.89 50.20 -2.08
C ARG A 284 56.16 51.23 -1.26
N THR A 285 54.80 51.14 -1.12
CA THR A 285 54.00 52.09 -0.36
C THR A 285 53.83 51.61 1.09
N PRO A 286 53.87 52.52 2.09
CA PRO A 286 53.70 52.14 3.51
C PRO A 286 52.41 51.43 3.80
N TRP A 287 51.37 51.70 3.00
CA TRP A 287 50.01 51.11 3.14
C TRP A 287 49.69 50.06 2.08
N GLY A 288 50.69 49.57 1.34
CA GLY A 288 50.53 48.65 0.21
C GLY A 288 49.75 47.38 0.56
N PHE A 289 50.06 46.79 1.71
CA PHE A 289 49.36 45.61 2.21
C PHE A 289 47.85 45.87 2.41
N LEU A 290 47.52 46.98 3.07
CA LEU A 290 46.10 47.34 3.33
C LEU A 290 45.33 47.65 2.04
N ILE A 291 45.97 48.28 1.05
CA ILE A 291 45.39 48.58 -0.27
C ILE A 291 45.06 47.25 -0.99
N VAL A 292 45.95 46.28 -0.97
CA VAL A 292 45.72 44.97 -1.62
C VAL A 292 44.62 44.20 -0.97
N ILE A 293 44.49 44.22 0.37
CA ILE A 293 43.37 43.61 1.09
C ILE A 293 42.04 44.28 0.66
N ILE A 294 41.97 45.60 0.69
CA ILE A 294 40.75 46.32 0.34
C ILE A 294 40.38 46.04 -1.12
N LEU A 295 41.28 46.05 -2.06
CA LEU A 295 41.03 45.73 -3.46
C LEU A 295 40.53 44.30 -3.64
N SER A 296 41.09 43.35 -2.92
CA SER A 296 40.66 41.94 -2.94
C SER A 296 39.24 41.78 -2.41
N VAL A 297 38.94 42.41 -1.28
CA VAL A 297 37.57 42.39 -0.69
C VAL A 297 36.56 43.04 -1.62
N VAL A 298 36.88 44.23 -2.19
CA VAL A 298 35.98 44.92 -3.14
C VAL A 298 35.75 44.06 -4.39
N ALA A 299 36.79 43.44 -4.96
CA ALA A 299 36.66 42.52 -6.09
C ALA A 299 35.72 41.32 -5.75
N SER A 300 35.87 40.73 -4.56
CA SER A 300 35.06 39.64 -4.08
C SER A 300 33.57 40.07 -3.92
N ILE A 301 33.33 41.26 -3.38
CA ILE A 301 31.94 41.81 -3.23
C ILE A 301 31.34 42.07 -4.61
N ILE A 302 32.09 42.64 -5.56
CA ILE A 302 31.63 42.90 -6.94
C ILE A 302 31.26 41.55 -7.60
N ALA A 303 32.11 40.54 -7.48
CA ALA A 303 31.85 39.20 -8.02
C ALA A 303 30.58 38.56 -7.39
N ALA A 304 30.47 38.66 -6.08
CA ALA A 304 29.25 38.15 -5.37
C ALA A 304 27.97 38.86 -5.85
N ILE A 305 27.97 40.20 -5.99
CA ILE A 305 26.83 40.95 -6.49
C ILE A 305 26.51 40.60 -7.96
N PHE A 306 27.56 40.46 -8.79
CA PHE A 306 27.39 40.08 -10.20
C PHE A 306 26.80 38.70 -10.37
N LEU A 307 27.30 37.69 -9.62
CA LEU A 307 26.78 36.33 -9.65
C LEU A 307 25.39 36.24 -9.09
N SER A 308 25.06 36.96 -8.01
CA SER A 308 23.68 36.99 -7.45
C SER A 308 22.69 37.67 -8.38
N ARG A 309 23.03 38.75 -9.11
CA ARG A 309 22.16 39.46 -10.06
C ARG A 309 21.84 38.67 -11.33
N LYS A 310 22.73 37.78 -11.79
CA LYS A 310 22.54 36.99 -13.03
C LYS A 310 21.52 35.84 -12.91
N LYS A 311 20.62 35.83 -11.92
CA LYS A 311 19.65 34.73 -11.68
C LYS A 311 20.32 33.34 -11.63
N PHE A 312 21.53 33.26 -11.08
CA PHE A 312 22.12 31.99 -10.70
C PHE A 312 21.38 31.36 -9.49
N PHE A 313 20.59 32.17 -8.83
CA PHE A 313 19.65 31.76 -7.78
C PHE A 313 18.24 31.68 -8.32
#